data_beb35a873373a1e9bcf8b944d5b880a9
#
_entry.id   beb35a873373a1e9bcf8b944d5b880a9
#
_cell.length_a   1.000
_cell.length_b   1.000
_cell.length_c   1.000
_cell.angle_alpha   90.00
_cell.angle_beta   90.00
_cell.angle_gamma   90.00
#
_symmetry.space_group_name_H-M   'P 1'
#
loop_
_entity.id
_entity.type
_entity.pdbx_description
1 polymer ?
#
loop_
_entity_poly.entity_id
_entity_poly.type
_entity_poly.pdbx_seq_one_letter_code
_entity_poly.pdbx_strand_id
1 'polypeptide(L)'
;GARMWSGAKESHEAGMTNVAFLRTNIEIIDRFFAEGEVSEIWLTFSDPQMKKATKRLTSTYFMERYRRFLKPDGLIHLKTDSNFMFTYTKYMVEANKLPVEVMTEDLYHSGMADEILSIKTYYEQQWLDRGLNIKYLKFHLPQNGELVEPDVEIELDEYRSYNRSKRSGLQTSK
;
A
#
# COMPACT_ATOMS: atom_id res chain seq x y z
N GLY A 1 -10.31 11.74 -9.88
CA GLY A 1 -11.73 11.65 -9.61
C GLY A 1 -12.19 12.53 -8.44
N ALA A 2 -13.47 12.44 -8.10
CA ALA A 2 -14.13 13.29 -7.11
C ALA A 2 -13.40 13.39 -5.75
N ARG A 3 -12.93 12.25 -5.21
CA ARG A 3 -12.20 12.22 -3.91
C ARG A 3 -10.92 13.03 -3.90
N MET A 4 -10.13 12.92 -4.97
CA MET A 4 -8.89 13.68 -5.11
C MET A 4 -9.18 15.17 -5.24
N TRP A 5 -10.26 15.52 -5.93
CA TRP A 5 -10.71 16.91 -6.03
C TRP A 5 -11.16 17.48 -4.67
N SER A 6 -11.93 16.70 -3.89
CA SER A 6 -12.33 17.10 -2.54
C SER A 6 -11.13 17.36 -1.64
N GLY A 7 -10.16 16.43 -1.61
CA GLY A 7 -8.95 16.61 -0.82
C GLY A 7 -8.13 17.83 -1.26
N ALA A 8 -7.99 18.05 -2.56
CA ALA A 8 -7.27 19.22 -3.08
C ALA A 8 -7.99 20.54 -2.72
N LYS A 9 -9.33 20.56 -2.80
CA LYS A 9 -10.14 21.70 -2.40
C LYS A 9 -9.98 22.00 -0.91
N GLU A 10 -10.16 21.01 -0.06
CA GLU A 10 -10.02 21.15 1.39
C GLU A 10 -8.61 21.62 1.79
N SER A 11 -7.57 21.08 1.16
CA SER A 11 -6.18 21.49 1.40
C SER A 11 -5.94 22.94 1.00
N HIS A 12 -6.53 23.38 -0.12
CA HIS A 12 -6.43 24.75 -0.58
C HIS A 12 -7.17 25.73 0.36
N GLU A 13 -8.39 25.39 0.75
CA GLU A 13 -9.21 26.19 1.69
C GLU A 13 -8.54 26.28 3.08
N ALA A 14 -7.85 25.24 3.51
CA ALA A 14 -7.06 25.22 4.75
C ALA A 14 -5.70 25.93 4.64
N GLY A 15 -5.33 26.44 3.47
CA GLY A 15 -4.06 27.12 3.25
C GLY A 15 -2.82 26.21 3.40
N MET A 16 -2.97 24.90 3.16
CA MET A 16 -1.85 23.96 3.25
C MET A 16 -0.85 24.17 2.12
N THR A 17 0.43 24.36 2.47
CA THR A 17 1.53 24.58 1.51
C THR A 17 2.44 23.36 1.33
N ASN A 18 2.24 22.33 2.12
CA ASN A 18 3.06 21.10 2.18
C ASN A 18 2.38 19.89 1.55
N VAL A 19 1.35 20.09 0.71
CA VAL A 19 0.61 19.03 0.05
C VAL A 19 0.50 19.29 -1.45
N ALA A 20 0.62 18.20 -2.24
CA ALA A 20 0.37 18.21 -3.67
C ALA A 20 -0.40 16.94 -4.09
N PHE A 21 -1.13 17.04 -5.19
CA PHE A 21 -1.93 15.92 -5.71
C PHE A 21 -1.49 15.57 -7.13
N LEU A 22 -1.05 14.34 -7.31
CA LEU A 22 -0.68 13.78 -8.60
C LEU A 22 -1.61 12.62 -8.97
N ARG A 23 -2.27 12.71 -10.12
CA ARG A 23 -3.05 11.62 -10.69
C ARG A 23 -2.39 11.10 -11.95
N THR A 24 -1.79 9.93 -11.85
CA THR A 24 -1.10 9.30 -12.96
C THR A 24 -1.29 7.77 -12.92
N ASN A 25 -0.81 7.08 -13.95
CA ASN A 25 -0.64 5.63 -13.89
C ASN A 25 0.58 5.32 -13.02
N ILE A 26 0.40 4.47 -12.02
CA ILE A 26 1.49 4.11 -11.09
C ILE A 26 2.70 3.47 -11.79
N GLU A 27 2.51 2.84 -12.95
CA GLU A 27 3.60 2.22 -13.70
C GLU A 27 4.64 3.22 -14.25
N ILE A 28 4.28 4.51 -14.30
CA ILE A 28 5.16 5.58 -14.75
C ILE A 28 5.46 6.60 -13.65
N ILE A 29 5.25 6.26 -12.39
CA ILE A 29 5.42 7.17 -11.26
C ILE A 29 6.85 7.71 -11.16
N ASP A 30 7.83 6.92 -11.55
CA ASP A 30 9.24 7.27 -11.58
C ASP A 30 9.61 8.41 -12.55
N ARG A 31 8.69 8.82 -13.43
CA ARG A 31 8.88 9.97 -14.33
C ARG A 31 8.54 11.32 -13.70
N PHE A 32 7.97 11.30 -12.51
CA PHE A 32 7.48 12.51 -11.83
C PHE A 32 8.37 12.97 -10.68
N PHE A 33 9.35 12.19 -10.32
CA PHE A 33 10.25 12.45 -9.21
C PHE A 33 11.71 12.33 -9.67
N ALA A 34 12.57 13.18 -9.13
CA ALA A 34 14.01 13.08 -9.31
C ALA A 34 14.59 11.97 -8.45
N GLU A 35 15.81 11.55 -8.75
CA GLU A 35 16.56 10.57 -7.96
C GLU A 35 16.71 11.05 -6.50
N GLY A 36 16.36 10.20 -5.54
CA GLY A 36 16.47 10.50 -4.12
C GLY A 36 15.52 11.60 -3.60
N GLU A 37 14.52 11.99 -4.38
CA GLU A 37 13.58 13.05 -3.99
C GLU A 37 12.59 12.61 -2.91
N VAL A 38 12.22 11.33 -2.89
CA VAL A 38 11.21 10.78 -1.98
C VAL A 38 11.88 10.08 -0.81
N SER A 39 11.48 10.40 0.42
CA SER A 39 12.02 9.78 1.64
C SER A 39 11.25 8.53 2.07
N GLU A 40 9.93 8.55 1.87
CA GLU A 40 9.02 7.49 2.32
C GLU A 40 7.89 7.28 1.31
N ILE A 41 7.48 6.04 1.13
CA ILE A 41 6.32 5.67 0.31
C ILE A 41 5.31 4.96 1.19
N TRP A 42 4.07 5.46 1.20
CA TRP A 42 2.96 4.88 1.93
C TRP A 42 1.98 4.20 0.99
N LEU A 43 1.87 2.88 1.10
CA LEU A 43 0.93 2.05 0.36
C LEU A 43 -0.26 1.72 1.27
N THR A 44 -1.33 2.49 1.14
CA THR A 44 -2.49 2.38 2.03
C THR A 44 -3.69 1.78 1.29
N PHE A 45 -4.17 0.63 1.75
CA PHE A 45 -5.39 -0.05 1.27
C PHE A 45 -5.43 -0.27 -0.25
N SER A 46 -4.29 -0.49 -0.87
CA SER A 46 -4.19 -0.81 -2.29
C SER A 46 -4.79 -2.17 -2.62
N ASP A 47 -5.20 -2.35 -3.89
CA ASP A 47 -5.69 -3.65 -4.36
C ASP A 47 -4.57 -4.69 -4.30
N PRO A 48 -4.75 -5.84 -3.65
CA PRO A 48 -3.73 -6.87 -3.48
C PRO A 48 -3.28 -7.52 -4.78
N GLN A 49 -4.02 -7.36 -5.88
CA GLN A 49 -3.71 -7.93 -7.19
C GLN A 49 -3.34 -9.42 -7.12
N MET A 50 -4.21 -10.21 -6.48
CA MET A 50 -3.94 -11.60 -6.10
C MET A 50 -3.49 -12.49 -7.27
N LYS A 51 -3.97 -12.20 -8.49
CA LYS A 51 -3.67 -12.99 -9.71
C LYS A 51 -2.50 -12.45 -10.55
N LYS A 52 -2.00 -11.24 -10.25
CA LYS A 52 -0.97 -10.58 -11.08
C LYS A 52 0.09 -9.89 -10.22
N ALA A 53 1.18 -10.61 -9.95
CA ALA A 53 2.29 -10.09 -9.13
C ALA A 53 2.83 -8.76 -9.66
N THR A 54 3.05 -8.64 -10.97
CA THR A 54 3.56 -7.41 -11.61
C THR A 54 2.64 -6.18 -11.48
N LYS A 55 1.39 -6.37 -11.04
CA LYS A 55 0.46 -5.25 -10.74
C LYS A 55 0.37 -4.94 -9.25
N ARG A 56 0.98 -5.75 -8.40
CA ARG A 56 0.96 -5.61 -6.94
C ARG A 56 1.97 -4.56 -6.51
N LEU A 57 1.53 -3.54 -5.78
CA LEU A 57 2.36 -2.37 -5.45
C LEU A 57 3.56 -2.69 -4.53
N THR A 58 3.56 -3.84 -3.86
CA THR A 58 4.71 -4.33 -3.07
C THR A 58 5.54 -5.39 -3.78
N SER A 59 5.31 -5.66 -5.08
CA SER A 59 6.12 -6.60 -5.85
C SER A 59 7.53 -6.06 -6.14
N THR A 60 8.46 -6.95 -6.42
CA THR A 60 9.82 -6.59 -6.84
C THR A 60 9.81 -5.69 -8.08
N TYR A 61 8.85 -5.89 -8.99
CA TYR A 61 8.62 -5.03 -10.14
C TYR A 61 8.41 -3.55 -9.76
N PHE A 62 7.64 -3.28 -8.69
CA PHE A 62 7.45 -1.91 -8.20
C PHE A 62 8.59 -1.46 -7.29
N MET A 63 9.21 -2.35 -6.51
CA MET A 63 10.41 -2.00 -5.74
C MET A 63 11.53 -1.47 -6.64
N GLU A 64 11.76 -2.07 -7.80
CA GLU A 64 12.72 -1.59 -8.79
C GLU A 64 12.37 -0.18 -9.33
N ARG A 65 11.08 0.16 -9.43
CA ARG A 65 10.67 1.53 -9.80
C ARG A 65 10.88 2.51 -8.66
N TYR A 66 10.51 2.13 -7.45
CA TYR A 66 10.65 3.00 -6.28
C TYR A 66 12.11 3.36 -6.00
N ARG A 67 13.04 2.45 -6.21
CA ARG A 67 14.49 2.70 -6.10
C ARG A 67 14.97 3.89 -6.92
N ARG A 68 14.32 4.20 -8.04
CA ARG A 68 14.74 5.26 -8.94
C ARG A 68 14.57 6.65 -8.35
N PHE A 69 13.65 6.82 -7.42
CA PHE A 69 13.35 8.12 -6.83
C PHE A 69 13.32 8.13 -5.30
N LEU A 70 13.33 6.97 -4.68
CA LEU A 70 13.43 6.85 -3.23
C LEU A 70 14.86 7.14 -2.78
N LYS A 71 15.03 7.83 -1.66
CA LYS A 71 16.35 8.02 -1.03
C LYS A 71 17.01 6.67 -0.73
N PRO A 72 18.37 6.61 -0.69
CA PRO A 72 19.06 5.45 -0.16
C PRO A 72 18.49 5.08 1.23
N ASP A 73 18.21 3.79 1.42
CA ASP A 73 17.55 3.27 2.63
C ASP A 73 16.20 3.92 2.96
N GLY A 74 15.52 4.47 1.96
CA GLY A 74 14.19 5.04 2.10
C GLY A 74 13.16 4.01 2.56
N LEU A 75 12.10 4.47 3.19
CA LEU A 75 11.10 3.65 3.85
C LEU A 75 9.90 3.34 2.95
N ILE A 76 9.46 2.10 3.00
CA ILE A 76 8.20 1.65 2.45
C ILE A 76 7.27 1.26 3.60
N HIS A 77 6.06 1.84 3.60
CA HIS A 77 5.01 1.55 4.56
C HIS A 77 3.86 0.84 3.85
N LEU A 78 3.47 -0.33 4.33
CA LEU A 78 2.26 -1.00 3.92
C LEU A 78 1.25 -0.98 5.06
N LYS A 79 0.09 -0.37 4.84
CA LYS A 79 -1.07 -0.41 5.74
C LYS A 79 -2.24 -1.02 4.99
N THR A 80 -2.74 -2.19 5.41
CA THR A 80 -3.70 -2.98 4.64
C THR A 80 -4.65 -3.81 5.51
N ASP A 81 -5.86 -4.00 5.01
CA ASP A 81 -6.83 -4.97 5.52
C ASP A 81 -6.56 -6.39 4.95
N SER A 82 -5.86 -6.50 3.83
CA SER A 82 -5.64 -7.73 3.08
C SER A 82 -4.61 -8.64 3.73
N ASN A 83 -5.02 -9.84 4.12
CA ASN A 83 -4.12 -10.90 4.56
C ASN A 83 -3.16 -11.30 3.43
N PHE A 84 -3.69 -11.44 2.22
CA PHE A 84 -2.90 -11.79 1.05
C PHE A 84 -1.77 -10.78 0.79
N MET A 85 -2.11 -9.48 0.76
CA MET A 85 -1.13 -8.42 0.50
C MET A 85 -0.04 -8.36 1.58
N PHE A 86 -0.44 -8.47 2.85
CA PHE A 86 0.49 -8.49 3.97
C PHE A 86 1.42 -9.70 3.91
N THR A 87 0.86 -10.92 3.76
CA THR A 87 1.62 -12.17 3.70
C THR A 87 2.59 -12.18 2.52
N TYR A 88 2.15 -11.75 1.35
CA TYR A 88 3.03 -11.61 0.20
C TYR A 88 4.19 -10.66 0.49
N THR A 89 3.90 -9.49 1.04
CA THR A 89 4.93 -8.48 1.32
C THR A 89 5.93 -8.99 2.37
N LYS A 90 5.46 -9.70 3.38
CA LYS A 90 6.30 -10.39 4.36
C LYS A 90 7.29 -11.33 3.68
N TYR A 91 6.80 -12.23 2.83
CA TYR A 91 7.69 -13.15 2.10
C TYR A 91 8.63 -12.46 1.12
N MET A 92 8.17 -11.39 0.45
CA MET A 92 9.01 -10.59 -0.43
C MET A 92 10.18 -9.94 0.35
N VAL A 93 9.89 -9.37 1.50
CA VAL A 93 10.88 -8.77 2.38
C VAL A 93 11.87 -9.81 2.93
N GLU A 94 11.38 -10.97 3.37
CA GLU A 94 12.19 -12.09 3.86
C GLU A 94 13.10 -12.66 2.76
N ALA A 95 12.55 -12.94 1.58
CA ALA A 95 13.30 -13.49 0.44
C ALA A 95 14.47 -12.58 0.01
N ASN A 96 14.28 -11.28 0.15
CA ASN A 96 15.27 -10.27 -0.22
C ASN A 96 16.08 -9.73 0.98
N LYS A 97 15.85 -10.25 2.18
CA LYS A 97 16.54 -9.85 3.42
C LYS A 97 16.48 -8.33 3.65
N LEU A 98 15.35 -7.70 3.31
CA LEU A 98 15.17 -6.28 3.50
C LEU A 98 15.05 -5.94 4.99
N PRO A 99 15.69 -4.87 5.49
CA PRO A 99 15.59 -4.48 6.90
C PRO A 99 14.16 -4.08 7.26
N VAL A 100 13.58 -4.73 8.26
CA VAL A 100 12.22 -4.47 8.76
C VAL A 100 12.30 -3.70 10.07
N GLU A 101 11.58 -2.58 10.17
CA GLU A 101 11.44 -1.83 11.41
C GLU A 101 10.20 -2.26 12.21
N VAL A 102 9.07 -2.46 11.52
CA VAL A 102 7.80 -2.84 12.16
C VAL A 102 7.08 -3.86 11.29
N MET A 103 6.52 -4.89 11.91
CA MET A 103 5.66 -5.86 11.29
C MET A 103 4.61 -6.31 12.29
N THR A 104 3.33 -6.10 11.98
CA THR A 104 2.20 -6.55 12.82
C THR A 104 0.98 -6.91 11.98
N GLU A 105 0.31 -7.98 12.38
CA GLU A 105 -0.95 -8.43 11.78
C GLU A 105 -2.17 -7.74 12.40
N ASP A 106 -1.98 -7.01 13.49
CA ASP A 106 -3.02 -6.27 14.19
C ASP A 106 -2.46 -4.95 14.75
N LEU A 107 -2.48 -3.92 13.93
CA LEU A 107 -1.87 -2.63 14.25
C LEU A 107 -2.42 -2.01 15.54
N TYR A 108 -3.75 -2.04 15.70
CA TYR A 108 -4.41 -1.31 16.79
C TYR A 108 -4.36 -2.01 18.14
N HIS A 109 -4.15 -3.33 18.19
CA HIS A 109 -3.95 -4.08 19.43
C HIS A 109 -2.46 -4.37 19.72
N SER A 110 -1.56 -4.03 18.79
CA SER A 110 -0.12 -4.27 18.96
C SER A 110 0.58 -3.29 19.92
N GLY A 111 -0.03 -2.14 20.18
CA GLY A 111 0.63 -1.02 20.86
C GLY A 111 1.65 -0.24 20.01
N MET A 112 1.77 -0.56 18.71
CA MET A 112 2.73 0.05 17.78
C MET A 112 2.15 1.25 17.01
N ALA A 113 0.85 1.53 17.14
CA ALA A 113 0.21 2.65 16.48
C ALA A 113 0.61 3.98 17.15
N ASP A 114 1.42 4.76 16.47
CA ASP A 114 1.72 6.14 16.82
C ASP A 114 0.58 7.10 16.39
N GLU A 115 0.81 8.40 16.55
CA GLU A 115 -0.17 9.43 16.19
C GLU A 115 -0.55 9.36 14.69
N ILE A 116 0.43 9.17 13.81
CA ILE A 116 0.21 9.09 12.35
C ILE A 116 -0.52 7.80 11.97
N LEU A 117 -0.09 6.66 12.50
CA LEU A 117 -0.71 5.36 12.25
C LEU A 117 -2.14 5.27 12.80
N SER A 118 -2.45 6.08 13.81
CA SER A 118 -3.78 6.16 14.42
C SER A 118 -4.78 6.98 13.60
N ILE A 119 -4.34 7.72 12.58
CA ILE A 119 -5.21 8.39 11.63
C ILE A 119 -5.90 7.34 10.77
N LYS A 120 -7.23 7.21 10.96
CA LYS A 120 -8.05 6.23 10.24
C LYS A 120 -8.74 6.86 9.05
N THR A 121 -8.60 6.20 7.88
CA THR A 121 -9.42 6.56 6.72
C THR A 121 -10.84 6.04 6.89
N TYR A 122 -11.79 6.61 6.16
CA TYR A 122 -13.18 6.13 6.13
C TYR A 122 -13.27 4.63 5.77
N TYR A 123 -12.48 4.16 4.81
CA TYR A 123 -12.45 2.74 4.43
C TYR A 123 -11.86 1.86 5.51
N GLU A 124 -10.83 2.30 6.17
CA GLU A 124 -10.21 1.59 7.27
C GLU A 124 -11.20 1.35 8.40
N GLN A 125 -11.95 2.38 8.79
CA GLN A 125 -12.98 2.25 9.81
C GLN A 125 -14.05 1.22 9.41
N GLN A 126 -14.47 1.20 8.14
CA GLN A 126 -15.42 0.18 7.66
C GLN A 126 -14.89 -1.27 7.78
N TRP A 127 -13.59 -1.49 7.62
CA TRP A 127 -13.00 -2.82 7.81
C TRP A 127 -12.92 -3.20 9.28
N LEU A 128 -12.53 -2.27 10.13
CA LEU A 128 -12.52 -2.46 11.59
C LEU A 128 -13.92 -2.75 12.13
N ASP A 129 -14.94 -2.04 11.69
CA ASP A 129 -16.33 -2.27 12.07
C ASP A 129 -16.86 -3.65 11.64
N ARG A 130 -16.22 -4.29 10.67
CA ARG A 130 -16.50 -5.66 10.23
C ARG A 130 -15.64 -6.71 10.93
N GLY A 131 -14.86 -6.32 11.93
CA GLY A 131 -13.99 -7.21 12.69
C GLY A 131 -12.72 -7.64 11.97
N LEU A 132 -12.29 -6.91 10.91
CA LEU A 132 -11.03 -7.17 10.25
C LEU A 132 -9.91 -6.39 10.92
N ASN A 133 -8.78 -7.06 11.16
CA ASN A 133 -7.59 -6.42 11.68
C ASN A 133 -6.85 -5.67 10.56
N ILE A 134 -6.31 -4.51 10.88
CA ILE A 134 -5.42 -3.78 10.00
C ILE A 134 -3.98 -4.21 10.25
N LYS A 135 -3.31 -4.61 9.18
CA LYS A 135 -1.92 -5.06 9.19
C LYS A 135 -1.01 -3.92 8.79
N TYR A 136 0.17 -3.91 9.36
CA TYR A 136 1.17 -2.90 9.06
C TYR A 136 2.56 -3.51 8.94
N LEU A 137 3.30 -3.06 7.94
CA LEU A 137 4.68 -3.46 7.69
C LEU A 137 5.47 -2.23 7.24
N LYS A 138 6.60 -1.98 7.90
CA LYS A 138 7.54 -0.90 7.61
C LYS A 138 8.92 -1.47 7.39
N PHE A 139 9.51 -1.21 6.24
CA PHE A 139 10.81 -1.74 5.87
C PHE A 139 11.61 -0.76 5.02
N HIS A 140 12.94 -0.93 5.02
CA HIS A 140 13.85 -0.18 4.18
C HIS A 140 13.99 -0.85 2.81
N LEU A 141 14.09 -0.03 1.76
CA LEU A 141 14.37 -0.48 0.41
C LEU A 141 15.79 -0.05 0.01
N PRO A 142 16.78 -0.95 0.05
CA PRO A 142 18.13 -0.68 -0.41
C PRO A 142 18.15 -0.30 -1.88
N GLN A 143 18.99 0.64 -2.26
CA GLN A 143 19.07 1.18 -3.62
C GLN A 143 19.65 0.18 -4.63
N ASN A 144 20.46 -0.77 -4.17
CA ASN A 144 21.16 -1.76 -4.99
C ASN A 144 20.85 -3.18 -4.55
N GLY A 145 21.23 -4.13 -5.38
CA GLY A 145 21.03 -5.56 -5.16
C GLY A 145 19.89 -6.11 -6.04
N GLU A 146 20.04 -7.35 -6.46
CA GLU A 146 18.99 -8.07 -7.19
C GLU A 146 17.83 -8.39 -6.26
N LEU A 147 16.60 -8.18 -6.73
CA LEU A 147 15.38 -8.52 -6.02
C LEU A 147 14.74 -9.76 -6.63
N VAL A 148 14.37 -10.71 -5.76
CA VAL A 148 13.77 -11.99 -6.13
C VAL A 148 12.32 -12.01 -5.66
N GLU A 149 11.41 -12.40 -6.56
CA GLU A 149 10.01 -12.68 -6.19
C GLU A 149 9.92 -13.87 -5.25
N PRO A 150 9.09 -13.83 -4.21
CA PRO A 150 8.89 -14.97 -3.34
C PRO A 150 8.15 -16.08 -4.10
N ASP A 151 8.69 -17.30 -4.04
CA ASP A 151 8.07 -18.50 -4.59
C ASP A 151 7.28 -19.22 -3.50
N VAL A 152 6.09 -18.68 -3.19
CA VAL A 152 5.21 -19.19 -2.14
C VAL A 152 3.76 -19.16 -2.58
N GLU A 153 3.02 -20.17 -2.19
CA GLU A 153 1.57 -20.19 -2.34
C GLU A 153 0.91 -19.45 -1.16
N ILE A 154 0.04 -18.50 -1.46
CA ILE A 154 -0.62 -17.64 -0.46
C ILE A 154 -2.12 -17.78 -0.62
N GLU A 155 -2.81 -17.99 0.50
CA GLU A 155 -4.26 -18.04 0.56
C GLU A 155 -4.90 -16.73 0.09
N LEU A 156 -5.93 -16.84 -0.74
CA LEU A 156 -6.60 -15.68 -1.32
C LEU A 156 -7.59 -15.04 -0.33
N ASP A 157 -7.73 -13.72 -0.38
CA ASP A 157 -8.71 -12.99 0.41
C ASP A 157 -10.14 -13.25 -0.09
N GLU A 158 -10.92 -14.07 0.58
CA GLU A 158 -12.29 -14.45 0.20
C GLU A 158 -13.26 -13.26 0.20
N TYR A 159 -13.20 -12.39 1.20
CA TYR A 159 -14.14 -11.27 1.37
C TYR A 159 -14.05 -10.21 0.24
N ARG A 160 -12.91 -10.10 -0.44
CA ARG A 160 -12.73 -9.19 -1.59
C ARG A 160 -13.36 -9.76 -2.86
N SER A 161 -13.41 -11.08 -2.98
CA SER A 161 -14.08 -11.78 -4.09
C SER A 161 -15.59 -11.59 -4.03
N TYR A 162 -16.18 -11.64 -2.83
CA TYR A 162 -17.62 -11.45 -2.61
C TYR A 162 -18.12 -10.05 -3.03
N ASN A 163 -17.36 -9.01 -2.73
CA ASN A 163 -17.73 -7.64 -3.11
C ASN A 163 -17.64 -7.37 -4.63
N ARG A 164 -16.77 -8.09 -5.34
CA ARG A 164 -16.67 -8.00 -6.80
C ARG A 164 -17.88 -8.66 -7.48
N SER A 165 -18.34 -9.81 -6.99
CA SER A 165 -19.51 -10.51 -7.48
C SER A 165 -20.80 -9.72 -7.24
N LYS A 166 -20.93 -9.03 -6.10
CA LYS A 166 -22.06 -8.16 -5.80
C LYS A 166 -22.17 -6.93 -6.72
N ARG A 167 -21.04 -6.36 -7.13
CA ARG A 167 -21.00 -5.23 -8.08
C ARG A 167 -21.34 -5.64 -9.51
N SER A 168 -20.96 -6.87 -9.92
CA SER A 168 -21.33 -7.42 -11.23
C SER A 168 -22.77 -7.91 -11.29
N GLY A 169 -23.35 -8.37 -10.17
CA GLY A 169 -24.75 -8.82 -10.09
C GLY A 169 -25.79 -7.69 -10.11
N LEU A 170 -25.40 -6.44 -9.85
CA LEU A 170 -26.28 -5.28 -9.92
C LEU A 170 -26.46 -4.70 -11.34
N GLN A 171 -25.76 -5.26 -12.35
CA GLN A 171 -25.87 -4.84 -13.75
C GLN A 171 -26.73 -5.75 -14.63
N THR A 172 -27.36 -6.79 -14.08
CA THR A 172 -28.18 -7.75 -14.83
C THR A 172 -29.67 -7.76 -14.45
N SER A 173 -30.22 -6.62 -14.05
CA SER A 173 -31.69 -6.47 -13.97
C SER A 173 -32.11 -5.29 -14.85
N LYS A 174 -32.27 -5.56 -16.13
CA LYS A 174 -33.16 -4.88 -17.04
C LYS A 174 -33.89 -5.90 -17.89
#